data_0deb471147d6873d61755d25353a4054
#
_entry.id   0deb471147d6873d61755d25353a4054
#
_cell.length_a   1.000
_cell.length_b   1.000
_cell.length_c   1.000
_cell.angle_alpha   90.00
_cell.angle_beta   90.00
_cell.angle_gamma   90.00
#
_symmetry.space_group_name_H-M   'P 1'
#
loop_
_entity.id
_entity.type
_entity.pdbx_description
1 polymer ?
#
loop_
_entity_poly.entity_id
_entity_poly.type
_entity_poly.pdbx_seq_one_letter_code
_entity_poly.pdbx_strand_id
1 'polypeptide(L)'
;MFVLKNAWAALGRVKWRTALTALLALLVSFSAAVDLAVLRADDKANNETYQSQKASAVIRPSAKVTAKRDGADSNYTANYMTWDMYTKYAEAVQKNNLTFEYTLATSVPVRASKSLQAIAAKSDTSEDKTGGNLTLQAFYTNDAAKINDYGTFKVVKGKQLNYKTANDGVLVSQAVAKKNNLKVGDKVTVGNPTKASETYKFTVRGIYEYTGEAPAGYLSLIHI
;
A
#
# COMPACT_ATOMS: atom_id res chain seq x y z
N MET A 1 -59.90 17.17 -8.05
CA MET A 1 -59.30 18.50 -7.78
C MET A 1 -59.92 19.24 -6.60
N PHE A 2 -61.18 19.05 -6.25
CA PHE A 2 -61.88 19.79 -5.15
C PHE A 2 -61.29 19.52 -3.75
N VAL A 3 -60.94 18.25 -3.45
CA VAL A 3 -60.41 17.85 -2.14
C VAL A 3 -59.04 18.49 -1.83
N LEU A 4 -58.13 18.50 -2.80
CA LEU A 4 -56.82 19.15 -2.65
C LEU A 4 -56.92 20.64 -2.43
N LYS A 5 -57.84 21.33 -3.11
CA LYS A 5 -58.06 22.78 -2.99
C LYS A 5 -58.60 23.14 -1.61
N ASN A 6 -59.53 22.33 -1.08
CA ASN A 6 -60.05 22.50 0.26
C ASN A 6 -59.05 22.17 1.35
N ALA A 7 -58.22 21.14 1.16
CA ALA A 7 -57.10 20.81 2.06
C ALA A 7 -56.07 21.98 2.18
N TRP A 8 -55.72 22.58 1.03
CA TRP A 8 -54.84 23.74 1.03
C TRP A 8 -55.47 24.99 1.69
N ALA A 9 -56.77 25.22 1.49
CA ALA A 9 -57.48 26.31 2.14
C ALA A 9 -57.57 26.11 3.69
N ALA A 10 -57.77 24.86 4.12
CA ALA A 10 -57.80 24.53 5.53
C ALA A 10 -56.41 24.70 6.21
N LEU A 11 -55.33 24.32 5.54
CA LEU A 11 -53.93 24.53 5.98
C LEU A 11 -53.61 26.02 6.08
N GLY A 12 -54.15 26.86 5.18
CA GLY A 12 -53.95 28.30 5.17
C GLY A 12 -54.64 29.05 6.30
N ARG A 13 -55.71 28.45 6.90
CA ARG A 13 -56.45 29.10 8.03
C ARG A 13 -55.70 29.00 9.35
N VAL A 14 -54.84 27.99 9.55
CA VAL A 14 -54.13 27.76 10.81
C VAL A 14 -52.62 27.78 10.55
N LYS A 15 -52.15 28.85 9.96
CA LYS A 15 -50.75 29.00 9.47
C LYS A 15 -49.70 28.63 10.51
N TRP A 16 -49.86 29.05 11.75
CA TRP A 16 -48.89 28.77 12.80
C TRP A 16 -48.81 27.29 13.19
N ARG A 17 -49.96 26.65 13.31
CA ARG A 17 -50.01 25.20 13.63
C ARG A 17 -49.42 24.36 12.51
N THR A 18 -49.73 24.72 11.28
CA THR A 18 -49.17 24.03 10.08
C THR A 18 -47.66 24.23 9.96
N ALA A 19 -47.18 25.44 10.24
CA ALA A 19 -45.73 25.72 10.27
C ALA A 19 -45.03 24.92 11.36
N LEU A 20 -45.62 24.83 12.56
CA LEU A 20 -45.05 24.05 13.67
C LEU A 20 -45.01 22.55 13.37
N THR A 21 -46.08 21.98 12.82
CA THR A 21 -46.10 20.57 12.43
C THR A 21 -45.13 20.28 11.29
N ALA A 22 -44.99 21.17 10.33
CA ALA A 22 -44.00 21.04 9.26
C ALA A 22 -42.57 21.09 9.79
N LEU A 23 -42.28 21.97 10.73
CA LEU A 23 -41.00 22.09 11.41
C LEU A 23 -40.67 20.81 12.20
N LEU A 24 -41.62 20.28 12.96
CA LEU A 24 -41.47 19.03 13.71
C LEU A 24 -41.23 17.83 12.77
N ALA A 25 -41.99 17.75 11.68
CA ALA A 25 -41.80 16.69 10.70
C ALA A 25 -40.41 16.75 10.04
N LEU A 26 -39.93 17.96 9.78
CA LEU A 26 -38.60 18.19 9.22
C LEU A 26 -37.50 17.79 10.21
N LEU A 27 -37.64 18.15 11.48
CA LEU A 27 -36.68 17.77 12.52
C LEU A 27 -36.62 16.25 12.71
N VAL A 28 -37.77 15.58 12.76
CA VAL A 28 -37.83 14.10 12.89
C VAL A 28 -37.20 13.44 11.66
N SER A 29 -37.52 13.92 10.46
CA SER A 29 -36.92 13.38 9.23
C SER A 29 -35.40 13.59 9.17
N PHE A 30 -34.94 14.74 9.60
CA PHE A 30 -33.50 15.05 9.67
C PHE A 30 -32.79 14.15 10.69
N SER A 31 -33.36 13.98 11.90
CA SER A 31 -32.80 13.04 12.89
C SER A 31 -32.70 11.62 12.36
N ALA A 32 -33.77 11.13 11.73
CA ALA A 32 -33.77 9.78 11.15
C ALA A 32 -32.72 9.63 10.02
N ALA A 33 -32.51 10.66 9.22
CA ALA A 33 -31.48 10.66 8.18
C ALA A 33 -30.07 10.64 8.78
N VAL A 34 -29.82 11.40 9.84
CA VAL A 34 -28.54 11.41 10.58
C VAL A 34 -28.28 10.05 11.22
N ASP A 35 -29.26 9.48 11.92
CA ASP A 35 -29.15 8.16 12.54
C ASP A 35 -28.81 7.08 11.51
N LEU A 36 -29.47 7.10 10.34
CA LEU A 36 -29.19 6.17 9.26
C LEU A 36 -27.77 6.36 8.66
N ALA A 37 -27.31 7.61 8.58
CA ALA A 37 -25.98 7.91 8.10
C ALA A 37 -24.90 7.43 9.09
N VAL A 38 -25.15 7.59 10.40
CA VAL A 38 -24.24 7.10 11.46
C VAL A 38 -24.19 5.58 11.45
N LEU A 39 -25.32 4.90 11.38
CA LEU A 39 -25.37 3.43 11.30
C LEU A 39 -24.60 2.90 10.08
N ARG A 40 -24.78 3.51 8.91
CA ARG A 40 -24.05 3.12 7.70
C ARG A 40 -22.55 3.40 7.81
N ALA A 41 -22.15 4.48 8.47
CA ALA A 41 -20.74 4.79 8.70
C ALA A 41 -20.11 3.79 9.67
N ASP A 42 -20.83 3.39 10.72
CA ASP A 42 -20.40 2.39 11.69
C ASP A 42 -20.28 1.00 11.06
N ASP A 43 -21.29 0.56 10.29
CA ASP A 43 -21.25 -0.69 9.54
C ASP A 43 -20.07 -0.73 8.56
N LYS A 44 -19.82 0.38 7.88
CA LYS A 44 -18.69 0.48 6.96
C LYS A 44 -17.35 0.43 7.69
N ALA A 45 -17.19 1.17 8.78
CA ALA A 45 -15.97 1.18 9.58
C ALA A 45 -15.71 -0.20 10.21
N ASN A 46 -16.74 -0.84 10.77
CA ASN A 46 -16.65 -2.19 11.32
C ASN A 46 -16.31 -3.23 10.24
N ASN A 47 -16.92 -3.14 9.07
CA ASN A 47 -16.64 -4.06 7.97
C ASN A 47 -15.22 -3.86 7.40
N GLU A 48 -14.74 -2.63 7.25
CA GLU A 48 -13.37 -2.35 6.86
C GLU A 48 -12.37 -2.85 7.91
N THR A 49 -12.64 -2.64 9.20
CA THR A 49 -11.83 -3.17 10.30
C THR A 49 -11.85 -4.70 10.33
N TYR A 50 -13.01 -5.32 10.13
CA TYR A 50 -13.15 -6.78 10.07
C TYR A 50 -12.44 -7.38 8.85
N GLN A 51 -12.52 -6.71 7.68
CA GLN A 51 -11.80 -7.12 6.47
C GLN A 51 -10.29 -6.96 6.61
N SER A 52 -9.83 -5.96 7.35
CA SER A 52 -8.41 -5.78 7.66
C SER A 52 -7.88 -6.78 8.70
N GLN A 53 -8.75 -7.33 9.53
CA GLN A 53 -8.45 -8.34 10.55
C GLN A 53 -8.60 -9.78 10.02
N LYS A 54 -8.59 -10.00 8.71
CA LYS A 54 -8.51 -11.36 8.17
C LYS A 54 -7.34 -12.08 8.85
N ALA A 55 -7.64 -13.13 9.58
CA ALA A 55 -6.61 -13.96 10.19
C ALA A 55 -5.68 -14.46 9.09
N SER A 56 -4.50 -13.87 9.00
CA SER A 56 -3.48 -14.28 8.06
C SER A 56 -2.35 -14.95 8.83
N ALA A 57 -1.93 -16.10 8.37
CA ALA A 57 -0.74 -16.77 8.87
C ALA A 57 0.38 -16.64 7.82
N VAL A 58 1.56 -16.27 8.27
CA VAL A 58 2.74 -16.19 7.40
C VAL A 58 3.63 -17.38 7.67
N ILE A 59 3.89 -18.16 6.64
CA ILE A 59 4.86 -19.25 6.71
C ILE A 59 6.24 -18.64 6.53
N ARG A 60 7.04 -18.67 7.59
CA ARG A 60 8.42 -18.16 7.59
C ARG A 60 9.41 -19.28 7.92
N PRO A 61 10.64 -19.19 7.44
CA PRO A 61 11.72 -20.05 7.91
C PRO A 61 11.87 -19.96 9.43
N SER A 62 12.18 -21.07 10.08
CA SER A 62 12.42 -21.08 11.53
C SER A 62 13.60 -20.17 11.90
N ALA A 63 13.60 -19.64 13.13
CA ALA A 63 14.70 -18.83 13.64
C ALA A 63 16.07 -19.54 13.56
N LYS A 64 16.08 -20.87 13.72
CA LYS A 64 17.30 -21.69 13.55
C LYS A 64 17.86 -21.65 12.12
N VAL A 65 16.96 -21.65 11.12
CA VAL A 65 17.35 -21.56 9.72
C VAL A 65 17.80 -20.15 9.38
N THR A 66 17.10 -19.13 9.90
CA THR A 66 17.46 -17.73 9.67
C THR A 66 18.80 -17.37 10.32
N ALA A 67 19.09 -17.88 11.50
CA ALA A 67 20.37 -17.65 12.19
C ALA A 67 21.58 -18.25 11.44
N LYS A 68 21.36 -19.24 10.58
CA LYS A 68 22.41 -19.82 9.72
C LYS A 68 22.67 -19.05 8.43
N ARG A 69 21.91 -17.98 8.19
CA ARG A 69 22.01 -17.12 6.99
C ARG A 69 22.89 -15.90 7.26
N ASP A 70 24.06 -16.10 7.81
CA ASP A 70 24.96 -14.99 8.19
C ASP A 70 25.74 -14.39 7.01
N GLY A 71 25.50 -14.90 5.79
CA GLY A 71 26.18 -14.43 4.58
C GLY A 71 27.62 -14.91 4.44
N ALA A 72 28.19 -15.52 5.45
CA ALA A 72 29.54 -16.12 5.42
C ALA A 72 29.51 -17.56 4.93
N ASP A 73 28.33 -18.20 4.94
CA ASP A 73 28.14 -19.58 4.48
C ASP A 73 27.90 -19.61 2.97
N SER A 74 28.78 -20.31 2.24
CA SER A 74 28.65 -20.54 0.80
C SER A 74 27.36 -21.29 0.41
N ASN A 75 26.73 -21.96 1.35
CA ASN A 75 25.49 -22.71 1.18
C ASN A 75 24.25 -22.00 1.71
N TYR A 76 24.32 -20.69 2.00
CA TYR A 76 23.20 -19.97 2.60
C TYR A 76 21.90 -20.06 1.76
N THR A 77 22.01 -20.22 0.43
CA THR A 77 20.86 -20.38 -0.48
C THR A 77 20.13 -21.72 -0.28
N ALA A 78 20.79 -22.75 0.24
CA ALA A 78 20.15 -24.03 0.57
C ALA A 78 19.07 -23.91 1.66
N ASN A 79 19.10 -22.83 2.44
CA ASN A 79 18.13 -22.54 3.49
C ASN A 79 16.96 -21.66 3.02
N TYR A 80 16.89 -21.30 1.74
CA TYR A 80 15.73 -20.61 1.18
C TYR A 80 14.65 -21.60 0.76
N MET A 81 13.40 -21.17 0.84
CA MET A 81 12.30 -21.97 0.30
C MET A 81 12.43 -22.07 -1.21
N THR A 82 12.37 -23.31 -1.70
CA THR A 82 12.32 -23.58 -3.14
C THR A 82 10.92 -23.37 -3.68
N TRP A 83 10.79 -23.22 -5.00
CA TRP A 83 9.49 -23.10 -5.66
C TRP A 83 8.60 -24.34 -5.41
N ASP A 84 9.17 -25.52 -5.39
CA ASP A 84 8.46 -26.77 -5.05
C ASP A 84 7.86 -26.76 -3.65
N MET A 85 8.56 -26.17 -2.68
CA MET A 85 8.02 -26.01 -1.32
C MET A 85 6.84 -25.06 -1.30
N TYR A 86 6.93 -23.95 -2.03
CA TYR A 86 5.81 -23.02 -2.17
C TYR A 86 4.59 -23.68 -2.78
N THR A 87 4.78 -24.45 -3.86
CA THR A 87 3.70 -25.18 -4.53
C THR A 87 3.03 -26.17 -3.59
N LYS A 88 3.81 -26.95 -2.83
CA LYS A 88 3.29 -27.89 -1.83
C LYS A 88 2.49 -27.19 -0.73
N TYR A 89 2.95 -26.03 -0.26
CA TYR A 89 2.20 -25.24 0.72
C TYR A 89 0.90 -24.68 0.13
N ALA A 90 0.95 -24.17 -1.11
CA ALA A 90 -0.23 -23.68 -1.80
C ALA A 90 -1.30 -24.76 -1.96
N GLU A 91 -0.91 -25.95 -2.41
CA GLU A 91 -1.79 -27.11 -2.55
C GLU A 91 -2.40 -27.54 -1.20
N ALA A 92 -1.58 -27.60 -0.14
CA ALA A 92 -2.04 -27.95 1.19
C ALA A 92 -3.06 -26.95 1.75
N VAL A 93 -2.85 -25.66 1.53
CA VAL A 93 -3.76 -24.59 1.97
C VAL A 93 -5.06 -24.61 1.17
N GLN A 94 -4.97 -24.73 -0.16
CA GLN A 94 -6.13 -24.80 -1.05
C GLN A 94 -7.00 -26.04 -0.79
N LYS A 95 -6.38 -27.19 -0.46
CA LYS A 95 -7.08 -28.42 -0.08
C LYS A 95 -7.96 -28.24 1.16
N ASN A 96 -7.63 -27.28 2.02
CA ASN A 96 -8.42 -26.92 3.19
C ASN A 96 -9.40 -25.76 2.93
N ASN A 97 -9.71 -25.44 1.66
CA ASN A 97 -10.58 -24.34 1.27
C ASN A 97 -10.13 -22.96 1.77
N LEU A 98 -8.83 -22.78 2.00
CA LEU A 98 -8.24 -21.50 2.37
C LEU A 98 -7.61 -20.84 1.15
N THR A 99 -7.61 -19.51 1.13
CA THR A 99 -6.90 -18.75 0.10
C THR A 99 -5.42 -18.73 0.43
N PHE A 100 -4.59 -19.15 -0.51
CA PHE A 100 -3.15 -19.01 -0.42
C PHE A 100 -2.69 -17.93 -1.38
N GLU A 101 -2.12 -16.88 -0.83
CA GLU A 101 -1.40 -15.86 -1.58
C GLU A 101 0.03 -15.83 -1.07
N TYR A 102 0.98 -15.98 -1.98
CA TYR A 102 2.36 -15.80 -1.60
C TYR A 102 2.80 -14.36 -1.85
N THR A 103 3.48 -13.81 -0.88
CA THR A 103 4.13 -12.51 -1.00
C THR A 103 5.60 -12.76 -1.27
N LEU A 104 6.00 -12.65 -2.52
CA LEU A 104 7.41 -12.61 -2.86
C LEU A 104 7.84 -11.14 -2.86
N ALA A 105 8.74 -10.81 -1.96
CA ALA A 105 9.43 -9.54 -1.96
C ALA A 105 10.91 -9.81 -2.22
N THR A 106 11.47 -9.13 -3.19
CA THR A 106 12.90 -9.23 -3.52
C THR A 106 13.49 -7.83 -3.51
N SER A 107 14.56 -7.64 -2.77
CA SER A 107 15.32 -6.40 -2.78
C SER A 107 16.63 -6.58 -3.52
N VAL A 108 16.93 -5.61 -4.38
CA VAL A 108 18.15 -5.60 -5.18
C VAL A 108 18.84 -4.25 -4.98
N PRO A 109 20.10 -4.24 -4.53
CA PRO A 109 20.88 -3.00 -4.47
C PRO A 109 21.16 -2.50 -5.88
N VAL A 110 21.06 -1.19 -6.06
CA VAL A 110 21.38 -0.52 -7.34
C VAL A 110 22.16 0.75 -7.10
N ARG A 111 22.92 1.17 -8.09
CA ARG A 111 23.70 2.40 -8.03
C ARG A 111 22.86 3.60 -8.49
N ALA A 112 22.90 4.67 -7.70
CA ALA A 112 22.33 5.95 -8.09
C ALA A 112 22.95 6.49 -9.38
N SER A 113 22.21 7.35 -10.05
CA SER A 113 22.65 8.04 -11.27
C SER A 113 22.46 9.55 -11.13
N LYS A 114 22.81 10.29 -12.21
CA LYS A 114 22.53 11.74 -12.27
C LYS A 114 21.02 12.05 -12.23
N SER A 115 20.18 11.14 -12.76
CA SER A 115 18.73 11.30 -12.79
C SER A 115 18.02 10.82 -11.52
N LEU A 116 18.72 10.07 -10.66
CA LEU A 116 18.16 9.51 -9.44
C LEU A 116 19.24 9.36 -8.37
N GLN A 117 19.34 10.33 -7.50
CA GLN A 117 20.28 10.33 -6.37
C GLN A 117 19.66 9.73 -5.12
N ALA A 118 20.45 8.95 -4.41
CA ALA A 118 20.06 8.36 -3.13
C ALA A 118 20.02 9.41 -2.01
N ILE A 119 19.23 9.14 -0.99
CA ILE A 119 19.26 9.87 0.28
C ILE A 119 20.17 9.08 1.20
N ALA A 120 21.31 9.67 1.58
CA ALA A 120 22.18 9.07 2.57
C ALA A 120 21.47 9.03 3.93
N ALA A 121 21.44 7.89 4.58
CA ALA A 121 21.02 7.79 5.96
C ALA A 121 22.08 8.45 6.86
N LYS A 122 21.66 9.15 7.90
CA LYS A 122 22.57 9.84 8.84
C LYS A 122 23.56 8.92 9.57
N SER A 123 23.35 7.61 9.48
CA SER A 123 24.14 6.58 10.18
C SER A 123 24.86 5.60 9.25
N ASP A 124 24.77 5.75 7.93
CA ASP A 124 25.46 4.88 7.00
C ASP A 124 26.95 5.24 6.89
N THR A 125 27.71 4.74 7.85
CA THR A 125 29.16 4.59 7.74
C THR A 125 29.57 3.25 7.08
N SER A 126 28.62 2.38 6.79
CA SER A 126 28.84 1.16 6.01
C SER A 126 28.66 1.49 4.54
N GLU A 127 29.75 1.68 3.81
CA GLU A 127 29.73 1.46 2.37
C GLU A 127 29.15 0.07 2.16
N ASP A 128 27.95 0.01 1.55
CA ASP A 128 27.38 -1.28 1.18
C ASP A 128 28.42 -1.99 0.31
N LYS A 129 28.94 -3.12 0.79
CA LYS A 129 29.96 -3.91 0.12
C LYS A 129 29.56 -4.30 -1.32
N THR A 130 28.27 -4.18 -1.64
CA THR A 130 27.72 -4.40 -2.97
C THR A 130 27.84 -3.17 -3.87
N GLY A 131 28.24 -2.00 -3.35
CA GLY A 131 28.37 -0.74 -4.10
C GLY A 131 27.05 -0.11 -4.53
N GLY A 132 25.92 -0.57 -4.01
CA GLY A 132 24.60 0.02 -4.20
C GLY A 132 24.30 1.07 -3.13
N ASN A 133 23.68 2.18 -3.53
CA ASN A 133 23.23 3.24 -2.63
C ASN A 133 21.72 3.53 -2.71
N LEU A 134 21.03 2.74 -3.51
CA LEU A 134 19.58 2.66 -3.64
C LEU A 134 19.16 1.20 -3.57
N THR A 135 17.95 0.94 -3.14
CA THR A 135 17.38 -0.41 -3.13
C THR A 135 16.13 -0.43 -3.97
N LEU A 136 16.07 -1.33 -4.96
CA LEU A 136 14.84 -1.67 -5.66
C LEU A 136 14.12 -2.76 -4.88
N GLN A 137 12.89 -2.51 -4.51
CA GLN A 137 12.04 -3.46 -3.81
C GLN A 137 10.93 -3.92 -4.75
N ALA A 138 11.00 -5.17 -5.17
CA ALA A 138 9.96 -5.80 -5.97
C ALA A 138 8.93 -6.47 -5.07
N PHE A 139 7.65 -6.28 -5.40
CA PHE A 139 6.54 -7.00 -4.81
C PHE A 139 5.82 -7.79 -5.90
N TYR A 140 5.36 -8.97 -5.56
CA TYR A 140 4.65 -9.81 -6.51
C TYR A 140 3.14 -9.53 -6.55
N THR A 141 2.59 -9.01 -5.46
CA THR A 141 1.17 -8.67 -5.34
C THR A 141 0.96 -7.34 -4.61
N ASN A 142 -0.21 -6.72 -4.79
CA ASN A 142 -0.58 -5.53 -4.03
C ASN A 142 -0.63 -5.78 -2.52
N ASP A 143 -1.02 -6.98 -2.10
CA ASP A 143 -1.08 -7.32 -0.68
C ASP A 143 0.31 -7.52 -0.10
N ALA A 144 1.26 -8.08 -0.88
CA ALA A 144 2.68 -8.09 -0.51
C ALA A 144 3.21 -6.68 -0.24
N ALA A 145 2.84 -5.73 -1.08
CA ALA A 145 3.26 -4.33 -0.91
C ALA A 145 2.66 -3.68 0.34
N LYS A 146 1.43 -4.05 0.73
CA LYS A 146 0.76 -3.50 1.92
C LYS A 146 1.34 -4.00 3.24
N ILE A 147 1.73 -5.27 3.30
CA ILE A 147 2.20 -5.95 4.53
C ILE A 147 3.70 -6.23 4.50
N ASN A 148 4.46 -5.43 3.77
CA ASN A 148 5.91 -5.62 3.67
C ASN A 148 6.63 -5.19 4.96
N ASP A 149 7.81 -5.75 5.18
CA ASP A 149 8.64 -5.47 6.37
C ASP A 149 9.28 -4.06 6.35
N TYR A 150 9.18 -3.35 5.23
CA TYR A 150 9.74 -2.01 5.03
C TYR A 150 8.77 -0.87 5.41
N GLY A 151 7.63 -1.22 5.99
CA GLY A 151 6.61 -0.28 6.44
C GLY A 151 5.46 -0.07 5.44
N THR A 152 4.32 0.25 6.00
CA THR A 152 3.13 0.56 5.21
C THR A 152 3.26 1.92 4.53
N PHE A 153 2.78 2.02 3.30
CA PHE A 153 2.84 3.25 2.52
C PHE A 153 1.54 3.50 1.75
N LYS A 154 1.32 4.75 1.39
CA LYS A 154 0.25 5.17 0.49
C LYS A 154 0.81 5.97 -0.68
N VAL A 155 0.23 5.82 -1.86
CA VAL A 155 0.56 6.64 -3.02
C VAL A 155 -0.14 7.98 -2.89
N VAL A 156 0.64 9.07 -2.84
CA VAL A 156 0.15 10.44 -2.69
C VAL A 156 0.02 11.18 -4.01
N LYS A 157 0.76 10.77 -5.03
CA LYS A 157 0.66 11.30 -6.40
C LYS A 157 0.83 10.18 -7.41
N GLY A 158 0.08 10.24 -8.51
CA GLY A 158 0.11 9.21 -9.54
C GLY A 158 -0.78 8.01 -9.25
N LYS A 159 -0.33 6.84 -9.65
CA LYS A 159 -1.09 5.58 -9.53
C LYS A 159 -0.24 4.50 -8.90
N GLN A 160 -0.91 3.61 -8.14
CA GLN A 160 -0.30 2.37 -7.65
C GLN A 160 0.19 1.51 -8.81
N LEU A 161 1.27 0.76 -8.59
CA LEU A 161 1.77 -0.21 -9.57
C LEU A 161 0.80 -1.38 -9.70
N ASN A 162 0.74 -1.95 -10.90
CA ASN A 162 0.10 -3.23 -11.11
C ASN A 162 1.18 -4.31 -11.13
N TYR A 163 1.36 -4.97 -10.01
CA TYR A 163 2.40 -6.00 -9.85
C TYR A 163 2.12 -7.30 -10.62
N LYS A 164 0.93 -7.44 -11.24
CA LYS A 164 0.58 -8.62 -12.05
C LYS A 164 1.10 -8.54 -13.49
N THR A 165 1.46 -7.35 -13.93
CA THR A 165 1.93 -7.12 -15.30
C THR A 165 3.33 -6.54 -15.27
N ALA A 166 4.25 -7.17 -16.00
CA ALA A 166 5.58 -6.62 -16.19
C ALA A 166 5.49 -5.22 -16.83
N ASN A 167 6.12 -4.24 -16.23
CA ASN A 167 6.17 -2.87 -16.70
C ASN A 167 7.46 -2.19 -16.24
N ASP A 168 7.74 -1.02 -16.78
CA ASP A 168 8.88 -0.18 -16.43
C ASP A 168 8.57 0.83 -15.31
N GLY A 169 7.44 0.66 -14.64
CA GLY A 169 6.94 1.61 -13.65
C GLY A 169 7.61 1.43 -12.30
N VAL A 170 7.89 2.55 -11.63
CA VAL A 170 8.38 2.57 -10.25
C VAL A 170 7.59 3.55 -9.39
N LEU A 171 7.51 3.24 -8.08
CA LEU A 171 7.11 4.21 -7.06
C LEU A 171 8.36 4.71 -6.37
N VAL A 172 8.46 6.02 -6.23
CA VAL A 172 9.54 6.67 -5.47
C VAL A 172 8.99 7.31 -4.20
N SER A 173 9.76 7.30 -3.12
CA SER A 173 9.33 7.98 -1.90
C SER A 173 9.26 9.48 -2.13
N GLN A 174 8.40 10.17 -1.36
CA GLN A 174 8.28 11.63 -1.43
C GLN A 174 9.61 12.33 -1.15
N ALA A 175 10.42 11.77 -0.27
CA ALA A 175 11.75 12.30 0.03
C ALA A 175 12.71 12.21 -1.17
N VAL A 176 12.76 11.05 -1.85
CA VAL A 176 13.56 10.86 -3.08
C VAL A 176 13.04 11.74 -4.20
N ALA A 177 11.71 11.82 -4.38
CA ALA A 177 11.11 12.68 -5.40
C ALA A 177 11.46 14.16 -5.18
N LYS A 178 11.39 14.64 -3.94
CA LYS A 178 11.75 16.02 -3.58
C LYS A 178 13.24 16.30 -3.84
N LYS A 179 14.12 15.40 -3.41
CA LYS A 179 15.57 15.56 -3.60
C LYS A 179 15.96 15.66 -5.07
N ASN A 180 15.30 14.87 -5.92
CA ASN A 180 15.62 14.76 -7.35
C ASN A 180 14.69 15.59 -8.25
N ASN A 181 13.77 16.40 -7.69
CA ASN A 181 12.76 17.17 -8.42
C ASN A 181 11.91 16.32 -9.39
N LEU A 182 11.62 15.07 -9.00
CA LEU A 182 10.90 14.12 -9.85
C LEU A 182 9.38 14.35 -9.79
N LYS A 183 8.76 14.14 -10.95
CA LYS A 183 7.31 14.15 -11.15
C LYS A 183 6.85 12.80 -11.70
N VAL A 184 5.57 12.52 -11.56
CA VAL A 184 4.95 11.36 -12.20
C VAL A 184 5.09 11.49 -13.72
N GLY A 185 5.57 10.44 -14.36
CA GLY A 185 5.89 10.38 -15.78
C GLY A 185 7.37 10.57 -16.12
N ASP A 186 8.18 11.05 -15.18
CA ASP A 186 9.62 11.23 -15.43
C ASP A 186 10.33 9.88 -15.60
N LYS A 187 11.36 9.88 -16.43
CA LYS A 187 12.23 8.71 -16.63
C LYS A 187 13.46 8.82 -15.74
N VAL A 188 13.72 7.75 -15.02
CA VAL A 188 14.89 7.64 -14.13
C VAL A 188 15.75 6.47 -14.57
N THR A 189 17.03 6.53 -14.28
CA THR A 189 17.99 5.48 -14.59
C THR A 189 18.72 5.08 -13.32
N VAL A 190 18.93 3.79 -13.12
CA VAL A 190 19.80 3.25 -12.07
C VAL A 190 20.87 2.37 -12.69
N GLY A 191 21.99 2.22 -12.03
CA GLY A 191 23.10 1.40 -12.50
C GLY A 191 23.18 0.06 -11.76
N ASN A 192 23.76 -0.93 -12.41
CA ASN A 192 24.16 -2.15 -11.76
C ASN A 192 25.34 -1.85 -10.81
N PRO A 193 25.28 -2.26 -9.54
CA PRO A 193 26.36 -1.95 -8.58
C PRO A 193 27.70 -2.63 -8.90
N THR A 194 27.66 -3.79 -9.56
CA THR A 194 28.86 -4.59 -9.89
C THR A 194 29.35 -4.40 -11.31
N LYS A 195 28.45 -3.97 -12.24
CA LYS A 195 28.80 -3.76 -13.67
C LYS A 195 28.47 -2.32 -14.07
N ALA A 196 29.48 -1.45 -14.11
CA ALA A 196 29.29 -0.01 -14.36
C ALA A 196 28.65 0.33 -15.72
N SER A 197 28.77 -0.55 -16.73
CA SER A 197 28.20 -0.36 -18.07
C SER A 197 26.71 -0.71 -18.14
N GLU A 198 26.17 -1.40 -17.15
CA GLU A 198 24.81 -1.90 -17.13
C GLU A 198 23.89 -0.95 -16.39
N THR A 199 22.86 -0.47 -17.09
CA THR A 199 21.90 0.49 -16.54
C THR A 199 20.47 0.08 -16.85
N TYR A 200 19.54 0.41 -15.94
CA TYR A 200 18.13 0.12 -16.05
C TYR A 200 17.34 1.42 -16.04
N LYS A 201 16.36 1.52 -16.94
CA LYS A 201 15.49 2.70 -17.08
C LYS A 201 14.11 2.39 -16.56
N PHE A 202 13.56 3.32 -15.80
CA PHE A 202 12.22 3.22 -15.23
C PHE A 202 11.44 4.49 -15.45
N THR A 203 10.10 4.37 -15.37
CA THR A 203 9.18 5.51 -15.44
C THR A 203 8.53 5.70 -14.06
N VAL A 204 8.59 6.89 -13.49
CA VAL A 204 7.93 7.21 -12.22
C VAL A 204 6.42 7.15 -12.41
N ARG A 205 5.76 6.12 -11.90
CA ARG A 205 4.30 5.93 -11.96
C ARG A 205 3.58 6.58 -10.80
N GLY A 206 4.25 6.70 -9.68
CA GLY A 206 3.69 7.35 -8.51
C GLY A 206 4.75 7.74 -7.49
N ILE A 207 4.31 8.62 -6.59
CA ILE A 207 5.09 9.06 -5.44
C ILE A 207 4.34 8.58 -4.21
N TYR A 208 5.05 7.93 -3.29
CA TYR A 208 4.47 7.39 -2.07
C TYR A 208 5.05 8.05 -0.82
N GLU A 209 4.31 7.97 0.27
CA GLU A 209 4.79 8.28 1.62
C GLU A 209 4.50 7.11 2.56
N TYR A 210 5.32 6.94 3.57
CA TYR A 210 5.06 5.98 4.64
C TYR A 210 3.91 6.48 5.52
N THR A 211 3.03 5.57 5.95
CA THR A 211 1.89 5.90 6.83
C THR A 211 2.25 5.83 8.31
N GLY A 212 3.44 5.31 8.64
CA GLY A 212 4.05 5.27 9.96
C GLY A 212 5.47 5.81 9.92
N GLU A 213 6.25 5.55 10.96
CA GLU A 213 7.68 5.87 10.94
C GLU A 213 8.37 5.08 9.84
N ALA A 214 9.04 5.78 8.94
CA ALA A 214 9.87 5.13 7.94
C ALA A 214 11.02 4.41 8.65
N PRO A 215 11.23 3.11 8.40
CA PRO A 215 12.36 2.41 8.99
C PRO A 215 13.67 3.12 8.64
N ALA A 216 14.56 3.23 9.61
CA ALA A 216 15.88 3.83 9.40
C ALA A 216 16.61 3.10 8.26
N GLY A 217 17.18 3.84 7.30
CA GLY A 217 17.89 3.27 6.16
C GLY A 217 17.04 3.06 4.89
N TYR A 218 15.71 3.13 4.95
CA TYR A 218 14.84 2.86 3.79
C TYR A 218 14.36 4.12 3.04
N LEU A 219 14.92 5.28 3.31
CA LEU A 219 14.54 6.52 2.61
C LEU A 219 14.83 6.46 1.09
N SER A 220 15.80 5.63 0.69
CA SER A 220 16.18 5.42 -0.71
C SER A 220 15.55 4.18 -1.34
N LEU A 221 14.49 3.63 -0.75
CA LEU A 221 13.75 2.51 -1.27
C LEU A 221 12.88 2.93 -2.47
N ILE A 222 12.91 2.13 -3.51
CA ILE A 222 12.11 2.30 -4.73
C ILE A 222 11.31 1.02 -4.93
N HIS A 223 9.99 1.14 -5.06
CA HIS A 223 9.12 -0.01 -5.32
C HIS A 223 8.99 -0.23 -6.84
N ILE A 224 9.14 -1.47 -7.29
CA ILE A 224 8.99 -1.92 -8.66
C ILE A 224 8.01 -3.07 -8.77
#